data_e435b3551720425526478ea9277abaa5
#
_entry.id   e435b3551720425526478ea9277abaa5
#
_cell.length_a   1.000
_cell.length_b   1.000
_cell.length_c   1.000
_cell.angle_alpha   90.00
_cell.angle_beta   90.00
_cell.angle_gamma   90.00
#
_symmetry.space_group_name_H-M   'P 1'
#
loop_
_entity.id
_entity.type
_entity.pdbx_description
1 polymer ?
#
loop_
_entity_poly.entity_id
_entity_poly.type
_entity_poly.pdbx_seq_one_letter_code
_entity_poly.pdbx_strand_id
1 'polypeptide(L)'
;EDVVRKMRAQMLEASKNLDFERAATLRDRIAAMERVLQKQKALAVSGGDQDVVAVSSDGVDAVVEVIYMREGKILGSDHFIMQRAEAQEEESLAMFLLQYYDNAPYIPKEILLGEAVEDLDVMEKLLTEKKGSRVHILVPQRGDKKKLVDMARKNAEDIASKRREQFIRQKARTVGACRELADALGLDFVPRRIEGYDISNTQG
;
A
#
# COMPACT_ATOMS: atom_id res chain seq x y z
N GLU A 1 9.42 -18.76 -14.98
CA GLU A 1 10.28 -19.08 -16.15
C GLU A 1 9.58 -20.00 -17.16
N ASP A 2 8.81 -21.00 -16.73
CA ASP A 2 8.09 -21.93 -17.62
C ASP A 2 7.05 -21.26 -18.53
N VAL A 3 6.35 -20.24 -18.04
CA VAL A 3 5.31 -19.54 -18.80
C VAL A 3 5.94 -18.76 -19.97
N VAL A 4 7.02 -18.04 -19.71
CA VAL A 4 7.74 -17.26 -20.77
C VAL A 4 8.31 -18.20 -21.82
N ARG A 5 8.83 -19.36 -21.40
CA ARG A 5 9.34 -20.38 -22.33
C ARG A 5 8.23 -20.94 -23.23
N LYS A 6 7.05 -21.25 -22.67
CA LYS A 6 5.87 -21.69 -23.43
C LYS A 6 5.40 -20.61 -24.42
N MET A 7 5.33 -19.36 -23.99
CA MET A 7 4.93 -18.26 -24.86
C MET A 7 5.92 -18.01 -25.98
N ARG A 8 7.24 -18.17 -25.75
CA ARG A 8 8.26 -18.09 -26.81
C ARG A 8 8.08 -19.20 -27.85
N ALA A 9 7.78 -20.43 -27.41
CA ALA A 9 7.50 -21.52 -28.34
C ALA A 9 6.27 -21.23 -29.21
N GLN A 10 5.18 -20.74 -28.60
CA GLN A 10 3.97 -20.34 -29.33
C GLN A 10 4.22 -19.17 -30.31
N MET A 11 5.04 -18.20 -29.93
CA MET A 11 5.43 -17.09 -30.79
C MET A 11 6.19 -17.59 -32.06
N LEU A 12 7.13 -18.51 -31.85
CA LEU A 12 7.88 -19.12 -32.97
C LEU A 12 6.99 -19.94 -33.88
N GLU A 13 6.03 -20.67 -33.31
CA GLU A 13 5.05 -21.46 -34.09
C GLU A 13 4.12 -20.54 -34.91
N ALA A 14 3.60 -19.47 -34.31
CA ALA A 14 2.81 -18.47 -35.03
C ALA A 14 3.61 -17.82 -36.18
N SER A 15 4.88 -17.51 -35.94
CA SER A 15 5.77 -16.98 -36.99
C SER A 15 6.00 -17.96 -38.12
N LYS A 16 6.19 -19.25 -37.83
CA LYS A 16 6.32 -20.30 -38.87
C LYS A 16 5.07 -20.45 -39.71
N ASN A 17 3.90 -20.26 -39.11
CA ASN A 17 2.61 -20.32 -39.78
C ASN A 17 2.23 -19.00 -40.45
N LEU A 18 3.15 -18.03 -40.55
CA LEU A 18 2.98 -16.70 -41.14
C LEU A 18 1.90 -15.85 -40.45
N ASP A 19 1.50 -16.23 -39.21
CA ASP A 19 0.59 -15.47 -38.38
C ASP A 19 1.38 -14.39 -37.59
N PHE A 20 1.73 -13.33 -38.32
CA PHE A 20 2.60 -12.27 -37.79
C PHE A 20 1.90 -11.41 -36.73
N GLU A 21 0.59 -11.24 -36.78
CA GLU A 21 -0.15 -10.47 -35.77
C GLU A 21 -0.11 -11.19 -34.40
N ARG A 22 -0.37 -12.47 -34.43
CA ARG A 22 -0.29 -13.31 -33.22
C ARG A 22 1.14 -13.38 -32.69
N ALA A 23 2.13 -13.53 -33.56
CA ALA A 23 3.55 -13.53 -33.18
C ALA A 23 3.95 -12.19 -32.52
N ALA A 24 3.52 -11.05 -33.09
CA ALA A 24 3.78 -9.72 -32.52
C ALA A 24 3.12 -9.55 -31.15
N THR A 25 1.84 -9.95 -30.99
CA THR A 25 1.13 -9.90 -29.70
C THR A 25 1.84 -10.73 -28.64
N LEU A 26 2.32 -11.93 -28.97
CA LEU A 26 3.06 -12.77 -28.05
C LEU A 26 4.43 -12.18 -27.69
N ARG A 27 5.15 -11.60 -28.67
CA ARG A 27 6.40 -10.88 -28.43
C ARG A 27 6.22 -9.76 -27.41
N ASP A 28 5.19 -8.93 -27.58
CA ASP A 28 4.94 -7.78 -26.71
C ASP A 28 4.54 -8.21 -25.29
N ARG A 29 3.78 -9.29 -25.16
CA ARG A 29 3.47 -9.91 -23.88
C ARG A 29 4.72 -10.48 -23.19
N ILE A 30 5.59 -11.17 -23.93
CA ILE A 30 6.86 -11.68 -23.41
C ILE A 30 7.73 -10.52 -22.91
N ALA A 31 7.88 -9.45 -23.70
CA ALA A 31 8.67 -8.29 -23.32
C ALA A 31 8.10 -7.57 -22.06
N ALA A 32 6.77 -7.53 -21.90
CA ALA A 32 6.14 -7.01 -20.70
C ALA A 32 6.42 -7.88 -19.47
N MET A 33 6.28 -9.21 -19.60
CA MET A 33 6.57 -10.16 -18.51
C MET A 33 8.05 -10.14 -18.12
N GLU A 34 8.97 -10.07 -19.09
CA GLU A 34 10.41 -9.98 -18.83
C GLU A 34 10.78 -8.70 -18.10
N ARG A 35 10.17 -7.57 -18.43
CA ARG A 35 10.36 -6.31 -17.69
C ARG A 35 9.91 -6.43 -16.23
N VAL A 36 8.80 -7.10 -15.96
CA VAL A 36 8.34 -7.37 -14.58
C VAL A 36 9.31 -8.29 -13.87
N LEU A 37 9.75 -9.39 -14.52
CA LEU A 37 10.72 -10.32 -13.96
C LEU A 37 12.08 -9.69 -13.70
N GLN A 38 12.55 -8.80 -14.59
CA GLN A 38 13.79 -8.05 -14.38
C GLN A 38 13.69 -7.08 -13.21
N LYS A 39 12.56 -6.37 -13.05
CA LYS A 39 12.31 -5.54 -11.87
C LYS A 39 12.32 -6.39 -10.59
N GLN A 40 11.69 -7.56 -10.60
CA GLN A 40 11.71 -8.48 -9.45
C GLN A 40 13.12 -9.02 -9.17
N LYS A 41 13.91 -9.36 -10.21
CA LYS A 41 15.31 -9.78 -10.04
C LYS A 41 16.22 -8.67 -9.55
N ALA A 42 16.01 -7.44 -10.00
CA ALA A 42 16.75 -6.27 -9.52
C ALA A 42 16.41 -5.92 -8.04
N LEU A 43 15.23 -6.31 -7.58
CA LEU A 43 14.76 -6.16 -6.20
C LEU A 43 14.98 -7.43 -5.36
N ALA A 44 15.48 -8.53 -5.95
CA ALA A 44 15.85 -9.74 -5.23
C ALA A 44 17.06 -9.44 -4.33
N VAL A 45 16.76 -8.95 -3.15
CA VAL A 45 17.74 -8.78 -2.08
C VAL A 45 18.11 -10.18 -1.60
N SER A 46 19.39 -10.45 -1.40
CA SER A 46 19.87 -11.68 -0.76
C SER A 46 19.43 -11.71 0.71
N GLY A 47 18.16 -11.95 0.91
CA GLY A 47 17.50 -11.98 2.21
C GLY A 47 16.40 -13.02 2.17
N GLY A 48 16.16 -13.68 3.29
CA GLY A 48 15.07 -14.62 3.47
C GLY A 48 13.70 -13.94 3.44
N ASP A 49 12.85 -14.36 4.35
CA ASP A 49 11.52 -13.78 4.53
C ASP A 49 11.62 -12.45 5.26
N GLN A 50 11.12 -11.40 4.62
CA GLN A 50 11.16 -10.03 5.12
C GLN A 50 9.81 -9.34 4.91
N ASP A 51 9.43 -8.46 5.82
CA ASP A 51 8.39 -7.47 5.59
C ASP A 51 9.04 -6.08 5.58
N VAL A 52 8.63 -5.25 4.63
CA VAL A 52 9.12 -3.88 4.50
C VAL A 52 7.98 -2.94 4.82
N VAL A 53 8.13 -2.14 5.85
CA VAL A 53 7.07 -1.28 6.37
C VAL A 53 7.53 0.17 6.32
N ALA A 54 6.73 1.00 5.70
CA ALA A 54 6.95 2.44 5.66
C ALA A 54 5.65 3.18 5.87
N VAL A 55 5.74 4.36 6.47
CA VAL A 55 4.59 5.24 6.70
C VAL A 55 4.77 6.54 5.94
N SER A 56 3.67 7.12 5.51
CA SER A 56 3.60 8.49 5.00
C SER A 56 2.33 9.15 5.50
N SER A 57 2.43 10.42 5.86
CA SER A 57 1.30 11.21 6.31
C SER A 57 1.13 12.44 5.43
N ASP A 58 -0.11 12.75 5.09
CA ASP A 58 -0.46 13.97 4.32
C ASP A 58 -1.07 15.08 5.19
N GLY A 59 -1.06 14.89 6.51
CA GLY A 59 -1.67 15.79 7.48
C GLY A 59 -3.13 15.50 7.82
N VAL A 60 -3.79 14.60 7.09
CA VAL A 60 -5.16 14.15 7.34
C VAL A 60 -5.16 12.73 7.90
N ASP A 61 -4.54 11.81 7.17
CA ASP A 61 -4.39 10.41 7.55
C ASP A 61 -2.93 9.98 7.47
N ALA A 62 -2.53 8.95 8.19
CA ALA A 62 -1.29 8.25 7.97
C ALA A 62 -1.56 6.96 7.18
N VAL A 63 -0.76 6.73 6.14
CA VAL A 63 -0.82 5.50 5.33
C VAL A 63 0.42 4.68 5.61
N VAL A 64 0.23 3.46 6.07
CA VAL A 64 1.31 2.48 6.26
C VAL A 64 1.26 1.48 5.10
N GLU A 65 2.34 1.34 4.39
CA GLU A 65 2.53 0.33 3.34
C GLU A 65 3.36 -0.82 3.89
N VAL A 66 2.91 -2.05 3.66
CA VAL A 66 3.62 -3.28 4.02
C VAL A 66 3.88 -4.07 2.75
N ILE A 67 5.14 -4.28 2.40
CA ILE A 67 5.55 -5.13 1.28
C ILE A 67 6.03 -6.46 1.81
N TYR A 68 5.45 -7.55 1.34
CA TYR A 68 5.79 -8.91 1.75
C TYR A 68 6.85 -9.51 0.84
N MET A 69 7.99 -9.84 1.40
CA MET A 69 9.04 -10.56 0.69
C MET A 69 9.22 -11.97 1.27
N ARG A 70 9.24 -12.96 0.41
CA ARG A 70 9.50 -14.36 0.77
C ARG A 70 10.49 -14.95 -0.22
N GLU A 71 11.49 -15.63 0.31
CA GLU A 71 12.58 -16.19 -0.51
C GLU A 71 13.24 -15.14 -1.43
N GLY A 72 13.37 -13.89 -0.96
CA GLY A 72 13.93 -12.79 -1.74
C GLY A 72 13.05 -12.25 -2.87
N LYS A 73 11.77 -12.65 -2.95
CA LYS A 73 10.81 -12.18 -3.95
C LYS A 73 9.66 -11.41 -3.30
N ILE A 74 9.18 -10.37 -3.96
CA ILE A 74 7.99 -9.67 -3.53
C ILE A 74 6.78 -10.54 -3.86
N LEU A 75 6.01 -10.93 -2.84
CA LEU A 75 4.74 -11.64 -2.99
C LEU A 75 3.57 -10.68 -3.24
N GLY A 76 3.60 -9.53 -2.62
CA GLY A 76 2.56 -8.54 -2.70
C GLY A 76 2.78 -7.41 -1.72
N SER A 77 1.82 -6.51 -1.63
CA SER A 77 1.79 -5.46 -0.62
C SER A 77 0.36 -5.14 -0.21
N ASP A 78 0.20 -4.67 1.02
CA ASP A 78 -1.04 -4.12 1.55
C ASP A 78 -0.79 -2.73 2.13
N HIS A 79 -1.82 -1.90 2.12
CA HIS A 79 -1.76 -0.59 2.75
C HIS A 79 -2.85 -0.45 3.80
N PHE A 80 -2.50 0.21 4.89
CA PHE A 80 -3.36 0.45 6.03
C PHE A 80 -3.48 1.95 6.27
N ILE A 81 -4.71 2.39 6.55
CA ILE A 81 -5.00 3.79 6.78
C ILE A 81 -5.25 3.96 8.27
N MET A 82 -4.42 4.78 8.89
CA MET A 82 -4.57 5.17 10.27
C MET A 82 -5.18 6.57 10.32
N GLN A 83 -6.38 6.66 10.91
CA GLN A 83 -6.98 7.96 11.15
C GLN A 83 -6.14 8.72 12.16
N ARG A 84 -5.72 9.91 11.77
CA ARG A 84 -4.80 10.70 12.57
C ARG A 84 -5.53 11.44 13.69
N ALA A 85 -5.17 11.14 14.91
CA ALA A 85 -5.25 12.08 16.02
C ALA A 85 -3.82 12.57 16.29
N GLU A 86 -3.36 13.64 15.63
CA GLU A 86 -2.17 14.44 15.95
C GLU A 86 -0.82 13.71 16.21
N ALA A 87 -0.75 12.38 16.02
CA ALA A 87 0.45 11.60 16.26
C ALA A 87 1.52 11.82 15.17
N GLN A 88 2.77 11.78 15.55
CA GLN A 88 3.91 11.81 14.62
C GLN A 88 3.96 10.50 13.81
N GLU A 89 4.65 10.50 12.65
CA GLU A 89 4.77 9.30 11.81
C GLU A 89 5.40 8.12 12.56
N GLU A 90 6.39 8.39 13.39
CA GLU A 90 7.08 7.41 14.24
C GLU A 90 6.14 6.72 15.23
N GLU A 91 5.31 7.49 15.94
CA GLU A 91 4.31 6.98 16.89
C GLU A 91 3.24 6.15 16.15
N SER A 92 2.82 6.63 14.98
CA SER A 92 1.86 5.92 14.11
C SER A 92 2.44 4.58 13.65
N LEU A 93 3.71 4.54 13.29
CA LEU A 93 4.38 3.32 12.85
C LEU A 93 4.55 2.33 14.00
N ALA A 94 4.96 2.78 15.20
CA ALA A 94 5.10 1.93 16.38
C ALA A 94 3.77 1.28 16.77
N MET A 95 2.71 2.07 16.83
CA MET A 95 1.36 1.60 17.15
C MET A 95 0.84 0.60 16.11
N PHE A 96 1.07 0.90 14.83
CA PHE A 96 0.73 -0.01 13.75
C PHE A 96 1.44 -1.36 13.89
N LEU A 97 2.75 -1.37 14.10
CA LEU A 97 3.54 -2.60 14.21
C LEU A 97 3.03 -3.51 15.35
N LEU A 98 2.76 -2.94 16.52
CA LEU A 98 2.21 -3.68 17.65
C LEU A 98 0.86 -4.31 17.31
N GLN A 99 -0.06 -3.53 16.77
CA GLN A 99 -1.41 -4.00 16.43
C GLN A 99 -1.41 -5.00 15.27
N TYR A 100 -0.59 -4.75 14.25
CA TYR A 100 -0.50 -5.59 13.07
C TYR A 100 0.06 -6.98 13.40
N TYR A 101 1.23 -7.02 14.05
CA TYR A 101 1.88 -8.29 14.39
C TYR A 101 1.23 -9.00 15.57
N ASP A 102 0.35 -8.33 16.32
CA ASP A 102 -0.46 -9.03 17.33
C ASP A 102 -1.44 -10.02 16.69
N ASN A 103 -1.97 -9.70 15.53
CA ASN A 103 -2.95 -10.53 14.83
C ASN A 103 -2.40 -11.17 13.54
N ALA A 104 -1.14 -10.93 13.18
CA ALA A 104 -0.56 -11.44 11.95
C ALA A 104 -0.42 -12.97 12.00
N PRO A 105 -0.88 -13.69 10.94
CA PRO A 105 -0.75 -15.15 10.87
C PRO A 105 0.69 -15.61 10.68
N TYR A 106 1.58 -14.71 10.29
CA TYR A 106 2.98 -14.98 10.03
C TYR A 106 3.85 -13.78 10.40
N ILE A 107 4.93 -14.04 11.12
CA ILE A 107 5.95 -13.06 11.45
C ILE A 107 7.23 -13.43 10.70
N PRO A 108 7.81 -12.54 9.86
CA PRO A 108 9.03 -12.84 9.11
C PRO A 108 10.26 -12.91 10.04
N LYS A 109 11.42 -13.29 9.48
CA LYS A 109 12.68 -13.24 10.23
C LYS A 109 13.22 -11.83 10.37
N GLU A 110 12.88 -10.97 9.43
CA GLU A 110 13.37 -9.61 9.38
C GLU A 110 12.24 -8.64 9.00
N ILE A 111 12.20 -7.50 9.68
CA ILE A 111 11.28 -6.40 9.40
C ILE A 111 12.12 -5.17 9.10
N LEU A 112 11.94 -4.59 7.92
CA LEU A 112 12.63 -3.38 7.49
C LEU A 112 11.69 -2.19 7.68
N LEU A 113 12.12 -1.19 8.44
CA LEU A 113 11.34 0.00 8.72
C LEU A 113 11.84 1.21 7.95
N GLY A 114 10.92 2.06 7.54
CA GLY A 114 11.20 3.34 6.90
C GLY A 114 11.80 4.38 7.84
N GLU A 115 11.46 4.28 9.11
CA GLU A 115 11.83 5.21 10.17
C GLU A 115 12.17 4.46 11.45
N ALA A 116 12.97 5.10 12.29
CA ALA A 116 13.21 4.60 13.64
C ALA A 116 11.92 4.82 14.46
N VAL A 117 11.57 3.82 15.26
CA VAL A 117 10.54 3.95 16.28
C VAL A 117 11.15 3.79 17.64
N GLU A 118 10.51 4.35 18.65
CA GLU A 118 10.95 4.17 20.03
C GLU A 118 10.84 2.69 20.43
N ASP A 119 11.67 2.27 21.39
CA ASP A 119 11.65 0.93 21.99
C ASP A 119 11.75 -0.25 20.98
N LEU A 120 12.48 -0.08 19.87
CA LEU A 120 12.72 -1.14 18.89
C LEU A 120 13.19 -2.45 19.51
N ASP A 121 14.07 -2.38 20.50
CA ASP A 121 14.62 -3.56 21.20
C ASP A 121 13.54 -4.33 21.97
N VAL A 122 12.57 -3.62 22.54
CA VAL A 122 11.43 -4.21 23.24
C VAL A 122 10.52 -4.90 22.26
N MET A 123 10.24 -4.24 21.14
CA MET A 123 9.41 -4.79 20.07
C MET A 123 10.05 -6.02 19.42
N GLU A 124 11.36 -6.01 19.18
CA GLU A 124 12.11 -7.14 18.64
C GLU A 124 12.02 -8.36 19.57
N LYS A 125 12.16 -8.16 20.89
CA LYS A 125 12.00 -9.21 21.90
C LYS A 125 10.59 -9.79 21.89
N LEU A 126 9.57 -8.93 21.92
CA LEU A 126 8.16 -9.34 21.92
C LEU A 126 7.82 -10.16 20.68
N LEU A 127 8.24 -9.72 19.49
CA LEU A 127 8.01 -10.47 18.25
C LEU A 127 8.80 -11.78 18.18
N THR A 128 10.01 -11.80 18.76
CA THR A 128 10.84 -13.01 18.88
C THR A 128 10.18 -14.05 19.79
N GLU A 129 9.65 -13.65 20.93
CA GLU A 129 8.90 -14.52 21.85
C GLU A 129 7.63 -15.06 21.17
N LYS A 130 6.85 -14.19 20.53
CA LYS A 130 5.62 -14.55 19.85
C LYS A 130 5.85 -15.52 18.70
N LYS A 131 6.91 -15.33 17.92
CA LYS A 131 7.28 -16.21 16.81
C LYS A 131 7.90 -17.52 17.27
N GLY A 132 8.51 -17.56 18.45
CA GLY A 132 9.32 -18.68 18.94
C GLY A 132 10.68 -18.82 18.23
N SER A 133 11.11 -17.81 17.48
CA SER A 133 12.42 -17.72 16.84
C SER A 133 12.79 -16.28 16.57
N ARG A 134 14.10 -16.03 16.46
CA ARG A 134 14.65 -14.66 16.40
C ARG A 134 14.04 -13.86 15.23
N VAL A 135 13.61 -12.65 15.55
CA VAL A 135 13.15 -11.61 14.63
C VAL A 135 14.12 -10.45 14.72
N HIS A 136 14.45 -9.84 13.61
CA HIS A 136 15.26 -8.64 13.55
C HIS A 136 14.45 -7.49 12.97
N ILE A 137 14.48 -6.34 13.64
CA ILE A 137 13.88 -5.10 13.15
C ILE A 137 15.00 -4.14 12.78
N LEU A 138 15.04 -3.69 11.54
CA LEU A 138 16.14 -2.89 11.00
C LEU A 138 15.60 -1.62 10.31
N VAL A 139 16.33 -0.51 10.49
CA VAL A 139 16.12 0.74 9.76
C VAL A 139 17.30 0.93 8.78
N PRO A 140 17.21 0.42 7.55
CA PRO A 140 18.33 0.41 6.63
C PRO A 140 18.64 1.82 6.11
N GLN A 141 19.90 2.22 6.16
CA GLN A 141 20.35 3.54 5.71
C GLN A 141 20.93 3.52 4.29
N ARG A 142 21.33 2.35 3.77
CA ARG A 142 21.98 2.19 2.48
C ARG A 142 21.79 0.79 1.89
N GLY A 143 22.10 0.64 0.61
CA GLY A 143 22.04 -0.65 -0.09
C GLY A 143 20.64 -1.04 -0.56
N ASP A 144 20.45 -2.32 -0.91
CA ASP A 144 19.21 -2.79 -1.52
C ASP A 144 18.03 -2.79 -0.55
N LYS A 145 18.28 -3.03 0.74
CA LYS A 145 17.26 -2.92 1.79
C LYS A 145 16.69 -1.51 1.89
N LYS A 146 17.56 -0.48 1.76
CA LYS A 146 17.09 0.92 1.74
C LYS A 146 16.22 1.20 0.52
N LYS A 147 16.57 0.68 -0.66
CA LYS A 147 15.75 0.84 -1.87
C LYS A 147 14.35 0.23 -1.71
N LEU A 148 14.24 -0.90 -1.00
CA LEU A 148 12.94 -1.52 -0.70
C LEU A 148 12.09 -0.63 0.21
N VAL A 149 12.70 -0.06 1.23
CA VAL A 149 12.04 0.88 2.13
C VAL A 149 11.61 2.14 1.40
N ASP A 150 12.47 2.70 0.53
CA ASP A 150 12.15 3.87 -0.30
C ASP A 150 10.99 3.58 -1.26
N MET A 151 10.91 2.35 -1.77
CA MET A 151 9.79 1.91 -2.59
C MET A 151 8.49 1.84 -1.78
N ALA A 152 8.52 1.25 -0.58
CA ALA A 152 7.36 1.19 0.31
C ALA A 152 6.89 2.60 0.71
N ARG A 153 7.82 3.50 1.05
CA ARG A 153 7.52 4.89 1.36
C ARG A 153 6.85 5.59 0.19
N LYS A 154 7.39 5.45 -1.02
CA LYS A 154 6.82 6.04 -2.22
C LYS A 154 5.41 5.53 -2.50
N ASN A 155 5.16 4.23 -2.30
CA ASN A 155 3.82 3.68 -2.43
C ASN A 155 2.85 4.31 -1.42
N ALA A 156 3.27 4.44 -0.15
CA ALA A 156 2.48 5.10 0.89
C ALA A 156 2.18 6.57 0.54
N GLU A 157 3.17 7.33 0.05
CA GLU A 157 3.02 8.71 -0.41
C GLU A 157 2.01 8.84 -1.56
N ASP A 158 2.11 7.95 -2.56
CA ASP A 158 1.20 7.95 -3.71
C ASP A 158 -0.25 7.67 -3.29
N ILE A 159 -0.45 6.81 -2.30
CA ILE A 159 -1.78 6.51 -1.74
C ILE A 159 -2.30 7.68 -0.91
N ALA A 160 -1.47 8.23 -0.02
CA ALA A 160 -1.82 9.39 0.81
C ALA A 160 -2.23 10.58 -0.06
N SER A 161 -1.44 10.91 -1.10
CA SER A 161 -1.73 12.01 -2.02
C SER A 161 -3.07 11.84 -2.73
N LYS A 162 -3.38 10.64 -3.25
CA LYS A 162 -4.67 10.35 -3.89
C LYS A 162 -5.85 10.50 -2.92
N ARG A 163 -5.69 10.05 -1.68
CA ARG A 163 -6.72 10.19 -0.65
C ARG A 163 -6.97 11.65 -0.31
N ARG A 164 -5.90 12.44 -0.14
CA ARG A 164 -6.00 13.88 0.10
C ARG A 164 -6.76 14.59 -1.01
N GLU A 165 -6.44 14.29 -2.27
CA GLU A 165 -7.18 14.86 -3.40
C GLU A 165 -8.67 14.49 -3.36
N GLN A 166 -8.99 13.24 -3.06
CA GLN A 166 -10.38 12.78 -2.92
C GLN A 166 -11.09 13.50 -1.78
N PHE A 167 -10.44 13.63 -0.62
CA PHE A 167 -10.98 14.36 0.53
C PHE A 167 -11.24 15.84 0.21
N ILE A 168 -10.30 16.52 -0.44
CA ILE A 168 -10.45 17.92 -0.86
C ILE A 168 -11.63 18.07 -1.83
N ARG A 169 -11.73 17.18 -2.83
CA ARG A 169 -12.84 17.18 -3.79
C ARG A 169 -14.19 16.91 -3.11
N GLN A 170 -14.25 15.97 -2.19
CA GLN A 170 -15.46 15.66 -1.44
C GLN A 170 -15.88 16.84 -0.56
N LYS A 171 -14.93 17.45 0.18
CA LYS A 171 -15.17 18.62 1.01
C LYS A 171 -15.66 19.81 0.17
N ALA A 172 -15.04 20.06 -0.99
CA ALA A 172 -15.46 21.12 -1.91
C ALA A 172 -16.90 20.90 -2.41
N ARG A 173 -17.25 19.66 -2.78
CA ARG A 173 -18.62 19.31 -3.20
C ARG A 173 -19.64 19.53 -2.07
N THR A 174 -19.34 19.08 -0.85
CA THR A 174 -20.23 19.20 0.29
C THR A 174 -20.45 20.67 0.69
N VAL A 175 -19.37 21.45 0.80
CA VAL A 175 -19.45 22.88 1.13
C VAL A 175 -20.09 23.67 -0.01
N GLY A 176 -19.79 23.33 -1.26
CA GLY A 176 -20.43 23.92 -2.44
C GLY A 176 -21.92 23.67 -2.46
N ALA A 177 -22.35 22.42 -2.30
CA ALA A 177 -23.76 22.07 -2.24
C ALA A 177 -24.51 22.76 -1.09
N CYS A 178 -23.88 22.87 0.08
CA CYS A 178 -24.47 23.62 1.20
C CYS A 178 -24.60 25.12 0.92
N ARG A 179 -23.68 25.72 0.17
CA ARG A 179 -23.78 27.12 -0.26
C ARG A 179 -24.90 27.32 -1.27
N GLU A 180 -24.93 26.49 -2.31
CA GLU A 180 -26.02 26.50 -3.30
C GLU A 180 -27.40 26.34 -2.65
N LEU A 181 -27.51 25.46 -1.66
CA LEU A 181 -28.73 25.29 -0.88
C LEU A 181 -29.08 26.54 -0.06
N ALA A 182 -28.08 27.17 0.58
CA ALA A 182 -28.29 28.41 1.33
C ALA A 182 -28.79 29.53 0.41
N ASP A 183 -28.17 29.69 -0.77
CA ASP A 183 -28.56 30.68 -1.77
C ASP A 183 -29.99 30.43 -2.30
N ALA A 184 -30.30 29.17 -2.62
CA ALA A 184 -31.63 28.77 -3.10
C ALA A 184 -32.75 28.98 -2.06
N LEU A 185 -32.43 28.85 -0.78
CA LEU A 185 -33.37 29.03 0.33
C LEU A 185 -33.34 30.44 0.93
N GLY A 186 -32.48 31.37 0.46
CA GLY A 186 -32.31 32.70 0.98
C GLY A 186 -31.81 32.77 2.41
N LEU A 187 -30.93 31.80 2.81
CA LEU A 187 -30.35 31.75 4.13
C LEU A 187 -29.13 32.66 4.24
N ASP A 188 -29.01 33.40 5.33
CA ASP A 188 -27.85 34.27 5.61
C ASP A 188 -26.62 33.51 6.11
N PHE A 189 -26.73 32.19 6.24
CA PHE A 189 -25.67 31.29 6.71
C PHE A 189 -25.64 29.98 5.93
N VAL A 190 -24.46 29.36 5.87
CA VAL A 190 -24.30 28.01 5.25
C VAL A 190 -24.70 26.93 6.27
N PRO A 191 -25.70 26.08 5.99
CA PRO A 191 -26.14 25.05 6.90
C PRO A 191 -25.03 24.02 7.16
N ARG A 192 -24.82 23.69 8.44
CA ARG A 192 -23.82 22.70 8.86
C ARG A 192 -24.45 21.33 9.14
N ARG A 193 -25.77 21.29 9.30
CA ARG A 193 -26.56 20.07 9.58
C ARG A 193 -27.86 20.18 8.81
N ILE A 194 -28.19 19.10 8.09
CA ILE A 194 -29.45 18.93 7.36
C ILE A 194 -30.09 17.67 7.87
N GLU A 195 -31.33 17.73 8.31
CA GLU A 195 -32.09 16.59 8.79
C GLU A 195 -33.27 16.34 7.85
N GLY A 196 -33.43 15.10 7.41
CA GLY A 196 -34.59 14.65 6.64
C GLY A 196 -35.46 13.75 7.51
N TYR A 197 -36.74 14.04 7.57
CA TYR A 197 -37.72 13.20 8.26
C TYR A 197 -38.63 12.55 7.22
N ASP A 198 -38.62 11.23 7.18
CA ASP A 198 -39.61 10.47 6.40
C ASP A 198 -40.84 10.22 7.28
N ILE A 199 -41.95 10.79 6.86
CA ILE A 199 -43.23 10.54 7.53
C ILE A 199 -43.86 9.36 6.82
N SER A 200 -43.58 8.16 7.30
CA SER A 200 -44.33 6.97 6.87
C SER A 200 -45.81 7.15 7.25
N ASN A 201 -46.68 7.25 6.26
CA ASN A 201 -48.10 7.38 6.46
C ASN A 201 -48.65 6.06 6.98
N THR A 202 -48.80 5.95 8.29
CA THR A 202 -49.57 4.89 8.92
C THR A 202 -51.05 5.21 8.69
N GLN A 203 -51.55 4.90 7.48
CA GLN A 203 -52.98 4.73 7.35
C GLN A 203 -53.30 3.34 7.89
N GLY A 204 -53.93 3.35 9.09
CA GLY A 204 -54.67 2.21 9.59
C GLY A 204 -55.92 1.95 8.75
#